data_e00d07a05a188978dc0eff5f3757c0f7
#
_entry.id   e00d07a05a188978dc0eff5f3757c0f7
#
_cell.length_a   1.000
_cell.length_b   1.000
_cell.length_c   1.000
_cell.angle_alpha   90.00
_cell.angle_beta   90.00
_cell.angle_gamma   90.00
#
_symmetry.space_group_name_H-M   'P 1'
#
loop_
_entity.id
_entity.type
_entity.pdbx_description
1 polymer ?
#
loop_
_entity_poly.entity_id
_entity_poly.type
_entity_poly.pdbx_seq_one_letter_code
_entity_poly.pdbx_strand_id
1 'polypeptide(L)'
;ENKARQRLVDAVTATLHVTGVETNKLILKVRQKQKGTNQYEKLANKGEYFYVNEYGVQLWVNLTDYLDTGLFLDHRLTRKMIGELAKGKDFLNLFAYTGSATVHAALGGAKSTTTVDMSNTYLNWAEQNLILNDIEGKQHKLIQVDCLQWLEKCDRQFDLIFVDPPTFSNSKR
;
A
#
# COMPACT_ATOMS: atom_id res chain seq x y z
N GLU A 1 -29.92 12.74 11.38
CA GLU A 1 -28.60 13.38 11.62
C GLU A 1 -28.09 13.15 13.05
N ASN A 2 -28.93 13.29 14.06
CA ASN A 2 -28.52 13.18 15.47
C ASN A 2 -27.98 11.78 15.85
N LYS A 3 -28.60 10.70 15.35
CA LYS A 3 -28.14 9.30 15.60
C LYS A 3 -26.79 8.99 14.98
N ALA A 4 -26.50 9.49 13.78
CA ALA A 4 -25.23 9.25 13.12
C ALA A 4 -24.09 9.99 13.84
N ARG A 5 -24.34 11.23 14.26
CA ARG A 5 -23.38 12.01 15.06
C ARG A 5 -23.10 11.35 16.41
N GLN A 6 -24.14 10.85 17.11
CA GLN A 6 -23.97 10.15 18.38
C GLN A 6 -23.11 8.90 18.21
N ARG A 7 -23.38 8.07 17.18
CA ARG A 7 -22.58 6.87 16.88
C ARG A 7 -21.11 7.19 16.61
N LEU A 8 -20.83 8.30 15.91
CA LEU A 8 -19.46 8.74 15.67
C LEU A 8 -18.76 9.12 16.97
N VAL A 9 -19.44 9.90 17.83
CA VAL A 9 -18.90 10.28 19.16
C VAL A 9 -18.61 9.05 20.00
N ASP A 10 -19.56 8.10 20.07
CA ASP A 10 -19.40 6.86 20.82
C ASP A 10 -18.20 6.03 20.29
N ALA A 11 -18.08 5.91 18.97
CA ALA A 11 -16.97 5.19 18.35
C ALA A 11 -15.62 5.85 18.63
N VAL A 12 -15.52 7.18 18.54
CA VAL A 12 -14.31 7.94 18.86
C VAL A 12 -13.94 7.75 20.34
N THR A 13 -14.92 7.90 21.23
CA THR A 13 -14.71 7.73 22.68
C THR A 13 -14.22 6.32 23.02
N ALA A 14 -14.87 5.30 22.46
CA ALA A 14 -14.48 3.90 22.66
C ALA A 14 -13.06 3.63 22.12
N THR A 15 -12.75 4.17 20.93
CA THR A 15 -11.41 4.01 20.32
C THR A 15 -10.33 4.61 21.23
N LEU A 16 -10.51 5.86 21.67
CA LEU A 16 -9.55 6.53 22.56
C LEU A 16 -9.37 5.77 23.88
N HIS A 17 -10.48 5.28 24.45
CA HIS A 17 -10.45 4.54 25.71
C HIS A 17 -9.71 3.19 25.58
N VAL A 18 -10.01 2.42 24.53
CA VAL A 18 -9.44 1.08 24.33
C VAL A 18 -7.97 1.13 23.88
N THR A 19 -7.61 2.09 23.02
CA THR A 19 -6.26 2.17 22.45
C THR A 19 -5.31 3.00 23.30
N GLY A 20 -5.82 3.89 24.16
CA GLY A 20 -5.01 4.85 24.91
C GLY A 20 -4.35 5.93 24.04
N VAL A 21 -4.74 6.05 22.78
CA VAL A 21 -4.20 7.05 21.84
C VAL A 21 -4.68 8.45 22.24
N GLU A 22 -3.79 9.42 22.24
CA GLU A 22 -4.13 10.83 22.49
C GLU A 22 -5.05 11.38 21.38
N THR A 23 -5.99 12.24 21.74
CA THR A 23 -7.00 12.78 20.81
C THR A 23 -6.37 13.48 19.59
N ASN A 24 -5.25 14.15 19.75
CA ASN A 24 -4.52 14.82 18.67
C ASN A 24 -3.84 13.86 17.68
N LYS A 25 -3.72 12.58 18.05
CA LYS A 25 -3.17 11.51 17.19
C LYS A 25 -4.28 10.72 16.49
N LEU A 26 -5.55 10.96 16.79
CA LEU A 26 -6.69 10.35 16.12
C LEU A 26 -7.08 11.15 14.88
N ILE A 27 -7.02 10.53 13.72
CA ILE A 27 -7.39 11.18 12.45
C ILE A 27 -8.66 10.52 11.92
N LEU A 28 -9.70 11.32 11.77
CA LEU A 28 -10.98 10.89 11.19
C LEU A 28 -10.98 11.15 9.69
N LYS A 29 -11.25 10.12 8.91
CA LYS A 29 -11.42 10.21 7.46
C LYS A 29 -12.84 9.81 7.07
N VAL A 30 -13.52 10.67 6.33
CA VAL A 30 -14.86 10.39 5.82
C VAL A 30 -14.76 9.90 4.39
N ARG A 31 -15.10 8.63 4.17
CA ARG A 31 -15.17 8.07 2.81
C ARG A 31 -16.48 8.54 2.16
N GLN A 32 -16.37 9.43 1.20
CA GLN A 32 -17.48 9.85 0.35
C GLN A 32 -17.59 8.97 -0.90
N LYS A 33 -18.81 8.85 -1.48
CA LYS A 33 -18.98 8.24 -2.79
C LYS A 33 -18.18 9.02 -3.84
N GLN A 34 -17.09 8.46 -4.27
CA GLN A 34 -16.27 9.08 -5.33
C GLN A 34 -16.80 8.65 -6.70
N LYS A 35 -16.90 9.60 -7.62
CA LYS A 35 -17.24 9.34 -9.02
C LYS A 35 -15.97 9.48 -9.86
N GLY A 36 -15.66 8.44 -10.64
CA GLY A 36 -14.53 8.48 -11.58
C GLY A 36 -13.17 8.16 -10.94
N THR A 37 -12.11 8.85 -11.40
CA THR A 37 -10.71 8.64 -11.01
C THR A 37 -10.31 9.28 -9.67
N ASN A 38 -11.25 9.90 -8.96
CA ASN A 38 -10.99 10.69 -7.74
C ASN A 38 -10.51 9.86 -6.53
N GLN A 39 -10.50 8.53 -6.62
CA GLN A 39 -9.98 7.68 -5.54
C GLN A 39 -8.47 7.87 -5.30
N TYR A 40 -7.76 8.48 -6.25
CA TYR A 40 -6.32 8.77 -6.18
C TYR A 40 -6.02 10.24 -5.83
N GLU A 41 -7.07 11.06 -5.64
CA GLU A 41 -6.90 12.47 -5.31
C GLU A 41 -6.45 12.65 -3.86
N LYS A 42 -5.56 13.62 -3.65
CA LYS A 42 -5.14 14.03 -2.32
C LYS A 42 -6.30 14.74 -1.61
N LEU A 43 -6.54 14.36 -0.35
CA LEU A 43 -7.50 15.03 0.54
C LEU A 43 -6.91 16.34 1.13
N ALA A 44 -5.60 16.36 1.29
CA ALA A 44 -4.84 17.49 1.79
C ALA A 44 -3.43 17.49 1.19
N ASN A 45 -2.63 18.47 1.51
CA ASN A 45 -1.25 18.59 1.04
C ASN A 45 -0.32 19.00 2.21
N LYS A 46 -0.44 18.30 3.34
CA LYS A 46 0.38 18.54 4.53
C LYS A 46 1.78 17.97 4.40
N GLY A 47 1.95 16.90 3.62
CA GLY A 47 3.23 16.23 3.45
C GLY A 47 3.71 15.49 4.70
N GLU A 48 2.80 15.16 5.63
CA GLU A 48 3.13 14.52 6.90
C GLU A 48 3.24 13.00 6.71
N TYR A 49 4.45 12.53 6.45
CA TYR A 49 4.78 11.10 6.40
C TYR A 49 5.49 10.68 7.67
N PHE A 50 5.19 9.48 8.14
CA PHE A 50 5.96 8.78 9.15
C PHE A 50 6.03 7.30 8.79
N TYR A 51 6.97 6.57 9.35
CA TYR A 51 7.09 5.14 9.09
C TYR A 51 6.55 4.32 10.25
N VAL A 52 6.03 3.16 9.91
CA VAL A 52 5.65 2.11 10.87
C VAL A 52 6.53 0.89 10.67
N ASN A 53 6.73 0.10 11.73
CA ASN A 53 7.47 -1.15 11.63
C ASN A 53 6.50 -2.33 11.60
N GLU A 54 6.68 -3.21 10.62
CA GLU A 54 5.93 -4.44 10.48
C GLU A 54 6.88 -5.62 10.28
N TYR A 55 7.08 -6.44 11.30
CA TYR A 55 8.01 -7.59 11.26
C TYR A 55 9.46 -7.22 10.86
N GLY A 56 9.94 -6.06 11.28
CA GLY A 56 11.25 -5.56 10.94
C GLY A 56 11.33 -4.76 9.63
N VAL A 57 10.25 -4.72 8.87
CA VAL A 57 10.12 -3.91 7.65
C VAL A 57 9.58 -2.53 8.00
N GLN A 58 10.23 -1.48 7.52
CA GLN A 58 9.78 -0.10 7.68
C GLN A 58 8.94 0.33 6.48
N LEU A 59 7.76 0.91 6.73
CA LEU A 59 6.85 1.31 5.67
C LEU A 59 6.33 2.72 5.93
N TRP A 60 6.48 3.61 4.95
CA TRP A 60 5.93 4.95 5.01
C TRP A 60 4.41 4.93 4.99
N VAL A 61 3.80 5.72 5.87
CA VAL A 61 2.36 5.95 5.94
C VAL A 61 2.05 7.43 5.99
N ASN A 62 0.88 7.80 5.46
CA ASN A 62 0.36 9.17 5.48
C ASN A 62 -1.11 9.12 5.91
N LEU A 63 -1.41 9.71 7.06
CA LEU A 63 -2.76 9.70 7.63
C LEU A 63 -3.59 10.93 7.23
N THR A 64 -3.00 11.94 6.59
CA THR A 64 -3.66 13.23 6.33
C THR A 64 -4.02 13.46 4.87
N ASP A 65 -3.12 13.12 3.95
CA ASP A 65 -3.21 13.59 2.57
C ASP A 65 -3.98 12.65 1.65
N TYR A 66 -4.07 11.37 1.98
CA TYR A 66 -4.73 10.36 1.15
C TYR A 66 -5.84 9.66 1.92
N LEU A 67 -6.86 9.19 1.20
CA LEU A 67 -7.93 8.41 1.82
C LEU A 67 -7.38 7.10 2.40
N ASP A 68 -6.59 6.38 1.61
CA ASP A 68 -5.88 5.19 2.03
C ASP A 68 -4.49 5.58 2.56
N THR A 69 -4.06 4.94 3.64
CA THR A 69 -2.92 5.42 4.45
C THR A 69 -1.55 5.02 3.92
N GLY A 70 -1.49 4.27 2.83
CA GLY A 70 -0.26 3.70 2.30
C GLY A 70 0.00 2.25 2.74
N LEU A 71 -0.81 1.72 3.65
CA LEU A 71 -0.67 0.35 4.15
C LEU A 71 -2.05 -0.26 4.46
N PHE A 72 -2.35 -1.41 3.88
CA PHE A 72 -3.52 -2.22 4.18
C PHE A 72 -3.18 -3.23 5.29
N LEU A 73 -3.79 -3.09 6.46
CA LEU A 73 -3.46 -3.88 7.66
C LEU A 73 -3.92 -5.34 7.56
N ASP A 74 -4.97 -5.62 6.82
CA ASP A 74 -5.51 -6.95 6.57
C ASP A 74 -4.52 -7.86 5.81
N HIS A 75 -3.65 -7.30 4.98
CA HIS A 75 -2.57 -8.03 4.30
C HIS A 75 -1.30 -8.25 5.14
N ARG A 76 -1.29 -7.88 6.41
CA ARG A 76 -0.11 -7.98 7.27
C ARG A 76 0.49 -9.39 7.33
N LEU A 77 -0.35 -10.40 7.51
CA LEU A 77 0.10 -11.80 7.54
C LEU A 77 0.53 -12.30 6.15
N THR A 78 -0.16 -11.86 5.10
CA THR A 78 0.21 -12.17 3.71
C THR A 78 1.60 -11.61 3.37
N ARG A 79 1.89 -10.36 3.75
CA ARG A 79 3.22 -9.77 3.53
C ARG A 79 4.32 -10.52 4.29
N LYS A 80 4.06 -10.92 5.54
CA LYS A 80 5.00 -11.76 6.30
C LYS A 80 5.29 -13.07 5.56
N MET A 81 4.26 -13.77 5.11
CA MET A 81 4.37 -15.02 4.35
C MET A 81 5.14 -14.81 3.03
N ILE A 82 4.90 -13.71 2.31
CA ILE A 82 5.65 -13.36 1.10
C ILE A 82 7.15 -13.24 1.43
N GLY A 83 7.51 -12.51 2.50
CA GLY A 83 8.90 -12.40 2.93
C GLY A 83 9.54 -13.77 3.23
N GLU A 84 8.82 -14.66 3.93
CA GLU A 84 9.30 -16.00 4.26
C GLU A 84 9.49 -16.89 3.00
N LEU A 85 8.65 -16.72 1.98
CA LEU A 85 8.67 -17.53 0.76
C LEU A 85 9.61 -16.98 -0.33
N ALA A 86 10.03 -15.72 -0.25
CA ALA A 86 10.69 -15.02 -1.36
C ALA A 86 12.15 -15.40 -1.58
N LYS A 87 12.82 -16.04 -0.62
CA LYS A 87 14.27 -16.29 -0.69
C LYS A 87 14.69 -16.98 -1.98
N GLY A 88 15.58 -16.31 -2.72
CA GLY A 88 16.14 -16.80 -3.98
C GLY A 88 15.19 -16.81 -5.17
N LYS A 89 13.98 -16.27 -5.03
CA LYS A 89 12.93 -16.30 -6.05
C LYS A 89 12.84 -15.00 -6.84
N ASP A 90 12.38 -15.11 -8.07
CA ASP A 90 11.93 -13.99 -8.88
C ASP A 90 10.46 -13.68 -8.50
N PHE A 91 10.24 -12.50 -7.89
CA PHE A 91 8.94 -12.08 -7.34
C PHE A 91 8.22 -11.09 -8.24
N LEU A 92 6.93 -11.30 -8.47
CA LEU A 92 6.04 -10.37 -9.18
C LEU A 92 4.97 -9.84 -8.23
N ASN A 93 4.79 -8.51 -8.21
CA ASN A 93 3.73 -7.81 -7.50
C ASN A 93 2.89 -7.03 -8.50
N LEU A 94 1.63 -7.42 -8.69
CA LEU A 94 0.67 -6.74 -9.56
C LEU A 94 -0.35 -5.97 -8.74
N PHE A 95 -0.80 -4.80 -9.24
CA PHE A 95 -1.63 -3.84 -8.50
C PHE A 95 -0.95 -3.46 -7.19
N ALA A 96 0.32 -3.12 -7.31
CA ALA A 96 1.27 -3.14 -6.22
C ALA A 96 1.06 -2.05 -5.18
N TYR A 97 0.27 -1.01 -5.48
CA TYR A 97 0.03 0.12 -4.60
C TYR A 97 1.37 0.73 -4.14
N THR A 98 1.60 0.88 -2.84
CA THR A 98 2.84 1.43 -2.27
C THR A 98 3.99 0.42 -2.19
N GLY A 99 3.88 -0.73 -2.83
CA GLY A 99 4.93 -1.74 -2.90
C GLY A 99 5.26 -2.43 -1.58
N SER A 100 4.41 -2.38 -0.57
CA SER A 100 4.69 -2.98 0.74
C SER A 100 5.00 -4.48 0.66
N ALA A 101 4.31 -5.24 -0.19
CA ALA A 101 4.61 -6.65 -0.44
C ALA A 101 5.98 -6.85 -1.11
N THR A 102 6.36 -5.93 -2.01
CA THR A 102 7.67 -5.93 -2.67
C THR A 102 8.81 -5.76 -1.67
N VAL A 103 8.66 -4.83 -0.71
CA VAL A 103 9.66 -4.61 0.34
C VAL A 103 9.85 -5.87 1.18
N HIS A 104 8.76 -6.50 1.60
CA HIS A 104 8.82 -7.77 2.33
C HIS A 104 9.51 -8.88 1.53
N ALA A 105 9.22 -9.01 0.23
CA ALA A 105 9.86 -9.97 -0.64
C ALA A 105 11.38 -9.70 -0.77
N ALA A 106 11.76 -8.45 -0.98
CA ALA A 106 13.17 -8.07 -1.14
C ALA A 106 13.98 -8.34 0.13
N LEU A 107 13.49 -7.90 1.31
CA LEU A 107 14.13 -8.18 2.61
C LEU A 107 14.10 -9.67 2.96
N GLY A 108 13.11 -10.43 2.47
CA GLY A 108 13.05 -11.88 2.56
C GLY A 108 14.07 -12.60 1.67
N GLY A 109 14.88 -11.86 0.90
CA GLY A 109 15.94 -12.39 0.07
C GLY A 109 15.50 -12.80 -1.34
N ALA A 110 14.47 -12.15 -1.90
CA ALA A 110 14.11 -12.32 -3.31
C ALA A 110 15.31 -12.04 -4.20
N LYS A 111 15.53 -12.88 -5.22
CA LYS A 111 16.59 -12.70 -6.22
C LYS A 111 16.29 -11.47 -7.09
N SER A 112 15.05 -11.25 -7.44
CA SER A 112 14.58 -10.05 -8.11
C SER A 112 13.13 -9.73 -7.72
N THR A 113 12.72 -8.47 -7.85
CA THR A 113 11.33 -8.06 -7.72
C THR A 113 10.89 -7.25 -8.94
N THR A 114 9.69 -7.52 -9.43
CA THR A 114 9.01 -6.75 -10.46
C THR A 114 7.69 -6.25 -9.90
N THR A 115 7.56 -4.95 -9.79
CA THR A 115 6.43 -4.26 -9.15
C THR A 115 5.70 -3.46 -10.20
N VAL A 116 4.45 -3.77 -10.44
CA VAL A 116 3.65 -3.18 -11.51
C VAL A 116 2.44 -2.48 -10.93
N ASP A 117 2.27 -1.21 -11.23
CA ASP A 117 1.10 -0.41 -10.89
C ASP A 117 0.86 0.67 -11.95
N MET A 118 -0.37 1.09 -12.12
CA MET A 118 -0.74 2.15 -13.04
C MET A 118 -0.41 3.55 -12.47
N SER A 119 -0.40 3.69 -11.16
CA SER A 119 -0.26 4.96 -10.46
C SER A 119 1.20 5.34 -10.25
N ASN A 120 1.65 6.40 -10.92
CA ASN A 120 2.97 6.96 -10.64
C ASN A 120 3.15 7.41 -9.18
N THR A 121 2.10 7.96 -8.58
CA THR A 121 2.13 8.38 -7.16
C THR A 121 2.44 7.21 -6.23
N TYR A 122 1.83 6.06 -6.46
CA TYR A 122 2.06 4.88 -5.63
C TYR A 122 3.39 4.20 -5.92
N LEU A 123 3.85 4.20 -7.16
CA LEU A 123 5.19 3.70 -7.49
C LEU A 123 6.30 4.57 -6.90
N ASN A 124 6.14 5.89 -6.89
CA ASN A 124 7.07 6.79 -6.18
C ASN A 124 7.09 6.48 -4.66
N TRP A 125 5.93 6.16 -4.10
CA TRP A 125 5.84 5.74 -2.70
C TRP A 125 6.49 4.36 -2.48
N ALA A 126 6.31 3.43 -3.41
CA ALA A 126 7.00 2.14 -3.39
C ALA A 126 8.53 2.29 -3.44
N GLU A 127 9.04 3.21 -4.28
CA GLU A 127 10.45 3.56 -4.33
C GLU A 127 10.96 4.09 -2.98
N GLN A 128 10.21 5.01 -2.35
CA GLN A 128 10.56 5.52 -1.02
C GLN A 128 10.54 4.42 0.05
N ASN A 129 9.64 3.45 -0.05
CA ASN A 129 9.61 2.29 0.84
C ASN A 129 10.83 1.37 0.63
N LEU A 130 11.30 1.18 -0.61
CA LEU A 130 12.54 0.45 -0.90
C LEU A 130 13.75 1.17 -0.30
N ILE A 131 13.88 2.48 -0.56
CA ILE A 131 14.97 3.32 -0.03
C ILE A 131 14.99 3.30 1.51
N LEU A 132 13.84 3.40 2.16
CA LEU A 132 13.73 3.38 3.64
C LEU A 132 14.28 2.09 4.26
N ASN A 133 14.31 1.00 3.50
CA ASN A 133 14.82 -0.30 3.92
C ASN A 133 16.18 -0.66 3.29
N ASP A 134 16.93 0.30 2.77
CA ASP A 134 18.22 0.12 2.13
C ASP A 134 18.21 -0.91 0.98
N ILE A 135 17.07 -1.03 0.28
CA ILE A 135 16.92 -1.94 -0.85
C ILE A 135 17.26 -1.20 -2.13
N GLU A 136 18.40 -1.53 -2.70
CA GLU A 136 18.93 -0.94 -3.91
C GLU A 136 19.20 -2.00 -4.99
N GLY A 137 19.38 -1.54 -6.22
CA GLY A 137 19.87 -2.36 -7.33
C GLY A 137 18.85 -2.58 -8.45
N LYS A 138 19.39 -2.84 -9.64
CA LYS A 138 18.62 -2.98 -10.90
C LYS A 138 17.71 -4.22 -10.94
N GLN A 139 17.86 -5.15 -10.00
CA GLN A 139 17.02 -6.33 -9.84
C GLN A 139 15.65 -6.00 -9.26
N HIS A 140 15.45 -4.83 -8.62
CA HIS A 140 14.20 -4.36 -8.08
C HIS A 140 13.58 -3.33 -9.04
N LYS A 141 12.59 -3.78 -9.83
CA LYS A 141 11.99 -2.97 -10.91
C LYS A 141 10.63 -2.44 -10.50
N LEU A 142 10.42 -1.14 -10.73
CA LEU A 142 9.12 -0.48 -10.65
C LEU A 142 8.66 -0.15 -12.07
N ILE A 143 7.46 -0.57 -12.45
CA ILE A 143 6.96 -0.45 -13.82
C ILE A 143 5.59 0.22 -13.78
N GLN A 144 5.51 1.43 -14.35
CA GLN A 144 4.26 2.17 -14.48
C GLN A 144 3.52 1.74 -15.74
N VAL A 145 2.51 0.91 -15.59
CA VAL A 145 1.65 0.45 -16.69
C VAL A 145 0.37 -0.18 -16.12
N ASP A 146 -0.67 -0.26 -16.93
CA ASP A 146 -1.84 -1.08 -16.60
C ASP A 146 -1.43 -2.56 -16.48
N CYS A 147 -1.78 -3.19 -15.35
CA CYS A 147 -1.35 -4.56 -15.06
C CYS A 147 -1.84 -5.59 -16.08
N LEU A 148 -3.05 -5.41 -16.64
CA LEU A 148 -3.58 -6.32 -17.66
C LEU A 148 -2.81 -6.18 -18.97
N GLN A 149 -2.54 -4.94 -19.40
CA GLN A 149 -1.74 -4.69 -20.62
C GLN A 149 -0.30 -5.20 -20.45
N TRP A 150 0.24 -5.11 -19.24
CA TRP A 150 1.58 -5.63 -18.97
C TRP A 150 1.60 -7.15 -19.04
N LEU A 151 0.61 -7.83 -18.46
CA LEU A 151 0.48 -9.29 -18.51
C LEU A 151 0.36 -9.83 -19.94
N GLU A 152 -0.39 -9.14 -20.81
CA GLU A 152 -0.55 -9.53 -22.22
C GLU A 152 0.79 -9.56 -22.99
N LYS A 153 1.78 -8.77 -22.55
CA LYS A 153 3.08 -8.62 -23.20
C LYS A 153 4.23 -9.29 -22.42
N CYS A 154 3.93 -9.82 -21.24
CA CYS A 154 4.94 -10.40 -20.39
C CYS A 154 5.30 -11.81 -20.85
N ASP A 155 6.54 -12.00 -21.26
CA ASP A 155 7.13 -13.30 -21.62
C ASP A 155 7.97 -13.92 -20.52
N ARG A 156 8.08 -13.25 -19.35
CA ARG A 156 8.87 -13.70 -18.21
C ARG A 156 8.08 -14.66 -17.32
N GLN A 157 8.80 -15.57 -16.69
CA GLN A 157 8.28 -16.43 -15.63
C GLN A 157 8.72 -15.90 -14.27
N PHE A 158 7.90 -16.15 -13.24
CA PHE A 158 8.15 -15.77 -11.86
C PHE A 158 7.88 -16.95 -10.94
N ASP A 159 8.67 -17.05 -9.88
CA ASP A 159 8.56 -18.13 -8.89
C ASP A 159 7.50 -17.86 -7.82
N LEU A 160 7.25 -16.57 -7.55
CA LEU A 160 6.26 -16.11 -6.57
C LEU A 160 5.52 -14.89 -7.11
N ILE A 161 4.21 -14.94 -7.11
CA ILE A 161 3.35 -13.89 -7.65
C ILE A 161 2.34 -13.46 -6.59
N PHE A 162 2.25 -12.16 -6.34
CA PHE A 162 1.18 -11.54 -5.54
C PHE A 162 0.30 -10.68 -6.43
N VAL A 163 -1.01 -10.91 -6.37
CA VAL A 163 -2.01 -10.22 -7.19
C VAL A 163 -3.16 -9.79 -6.29
N ASP A 164 -3.37 -8.49 -6.15
CA ASP A 164 -4.43 -7.90 -5.33
C ASP A 164 -5.18 -6.83 -6.13
N PRO A 165 -6.01 -7.23 -7.11
CA PRO A 165 -6.72 -6.30 -7.97
C PRO A 165 -7.82 -5.56 -7.19
N PRO A 166 -8.07 -4.26 -7.49
CA PRO A 166 -9.16 -3.53 -6.90
C PRO A 166 -10.51 -4.15 -7.30
N THR A 167 -11.44 -4.22 -6.36
CA THR A 167 -12.79 -4.79 -6.58
C THR A 167 -13.55 -4.08 -7.70
N PHE A 168 -13.27 -2.78 -7.93
CA PHE A 168 -13.84 -1.98 -9.00
C PHE A 168 -12.73 -1.17 -9.66
N SER A 169 -12.42 -1.47 -10.90
CA SER A 169 -11.56 -0.65 -11.75
C SER A 169 -12.43 0.23 -12.65
N ASN A 170 -12.34 1.55 -12.50
CA ASN A 170 -12.98 2.52 -13.39
C ASN A 170 -12.11 2.86 -14.61
N SER A 171 -11.14 2.03 -14.97
CA SER A 171 -10.41 2.21 -16.22
C SER A 171 -11.39 2.10 -17.36
N LYS A 172 -11.72 3.22 -18.02
CA LYS A 172 -12.42 3.21 -19.30
C LYS A 172 -11.52 2.49 -20.29
N ARG A 173 -12.01 1.35 -20.79
CA ARG A 173 -11.49 0.73 -21.99
C ARG A 173 -11.70 1.63 -23.19
#